data_8fc5a48cb60742ea1074710ae9700346
#
_entry.id   8fc5a48cb60742ea1074710ae9700346
#
_cell.length_a   1.000
_cell.length_b   1.000
_cell.length_c   1.000
_cell.angle_alpha   90.00
_cell.angle_beta   90.00
_cell.angle_gamma   90.00
#
_symmetry.space_group_name_H-M   'P 1'
#
loop_
_entity.id
_entity.type
_entity.pdbx_description
1 polymer ?
#
loop_
_entity_poly.entity_id
_entity_poly.type
_entity_poly.pdbx_seq_one_letter_code
_entity_poly.pdbx_strand_id
1 'polypeptide(L)'
;NEISSIFGLNTKRDKDDKEDEILAFTDLGIYGSSFFNNPNINSSPQLNIATPSSYELGPGDELAVSIWGAAENEYSSVISREGYLKIERIGPVYLSGLTISEAKVKLKNRLSKIYSGINSNVNKVFFDLSLLNTRSIIINIAGKVTAPGTYTISSLTSPLNAIYAAGGP
;
A
#
# COMPACT_ATOMS: atom_id res chain seq x y z
N ASN A 1 -9.44 -53.49 -48.56
CA ASN A 1 -10.51 -52.45 -48.58
C ASN A 1 -11.87 -52.91 -48.03
N GLU A 2 -11.96 -53.97 -47.22
CA GLU A 2 -13.23 -54.48 -46.68
C GLU A 2 -13.24 -54.73 -45.16
N ILE A 3 -12.31 -54.16 -44.41
CA ILE A 3 -12.24 -54.39 -42.97
C ILE A 3 -12.73 -53.16 -42.19
N SER A 4 -12.91 -51.97 -42.83
CA SER A 4 -13.32 -50.71 -42.15
C SER A 4 -14.83 -50.60 -41.91
N SER A 5 -15.66 -51.49 -42.46
CA SER A 5 -17.13 -51.39 -42.33
C SER A 5 -17.74 -52.27 -41.25
N ILE A 6 -16.97 -53.11 -40.57
CA ILE A 6 -17.46 -54.07 -39.55
C ILE A 6 -17.38 -53.50 -38.11
N PHE A 7 -16.52 -52.54 -37.87
CA PHE A 7 -16.44 -51.87 -36.60
C PHE A 7 -16.79 -50.36 -36.82
N GLY A 8 -18.03 -50.03 -36.67
CA GLY A 8 -18.54 -48.64 -36.80
C GLY A 8 -17.93 -47.66 -35.78
N LEU A 9 -16.61 -47.53 -35.82
CA LEU A 9 -15.86 -46.54 -35.08
C LEU A 9 -15.87 -45.25 -35.88
N ASN A 10 -16.78 -44.36 -35.54
CA ASN A 10 -16.88 -43.00 -36.10
C ASN A 10 -15.75 -42.15 -35.49
N THR A 11 -14.54 -42.34 -36.06
CA THR A 11 -13.32 -41.62 -35.59
C THR A 11 -13.38 -40.10 -35.70
N LYS A 12 -14.44 -39.55 -36.32
CA LYS A 12 -14.64 -38.13 -36.41
C LYS A 12 -15.32 -37.53 -35.16
N ARG A 13 -16.26 -38.26 -34.52
CA ARG A 13 -16.94 -37.78 -33.30
C ARG A 13 -16.00 -37.71 -32.10
N ASP A 14 -15.10 -38.71 -31.98
CA ASP A 14 -14.15 -38.73 -30.84
C ASP A 14 -13.11 -37.63 -30.86
N LYS A 15 -12.87 -36.97 -32.03
CA LYS A 15 -11.95 -35.82 -32.09
C LYS A 15 -12.66 -34.54 -31.77
N ASP A 16 -13.86 -34.33 -32.27
CA ASP A 16 -14.64 -33.12 -32.02
C ASP A 16 -15.03 -33.03 -30.53
N ASP A 17 -15.44 -34.17 -29.93
CA ASP A 17 -15.77 -34.20 -28.48
C ASP A 17 -14.55 -33.96 -27.59
N LYS A 18 -13.34 -34.35 -27.98
CA LYS A 18 -12.10 -34.07 -27.25
C LYS A 18 -11.61 -32.62 -27.44
N GLU A 19 -11.81 -32.05 -28.62
CA GLU A 19 -11.49 -30.65 -28.88
C GLU A 19 -12.44 -29.72 -28.11
N ASP A 20 -13.73 -30.05 -28.03
CA ASP A 20 -14.74 -29.31 -27.25
C ASP A 20 -14.48 -29.45 -25.73
N GLU A 21 -14.07 -30.62 -25.25
CA GLU A 21 -13.68 -30.84 -23.85
C GLU A 21 -12.39 -30.09 -23.49
N ILE A 22 -11.41 -30.06 -24.38
CA ILE A 22 -10.17 -29.28 -24.18
C ILE A 22 -10.47 -27.77 -24.21
N LEU A 23 -11.35 -27.30 -25.11
CA LEU A 23 -11.77 -25.92 -25.17
C LEU A 23 -12.55 -25.51 -23.91
N ALA A 24 -13.41 -26.41 -23.38
CA ALA A 24 -14.11 -26.17 -22.11
C ALA A 24 -13.17 -26.07 -20.90
N PHE A 25 -12.07 -26.82 -20.89
CA PHE A 25 -11.03 -26.71 -19.86
C PHE A 25 -10.15 -25.46 -19.99
N THR A 26 -9.99 -24.93 -21.21
CA THR A 26 -9.21 -23.71 -21.43
C THR A 26 -9.99 -22.44 -21.11
N ASP A 27 -11.33 -22.52 -21.08
CA ASP A 27 -12.21 -21.38 -20.72
C ASP A 27 -12.62 -21.39 -19.23
N LEU A 28 -11.99 -22.20 -18.39
CA LEU A 28 -12.06 -22.06 -16.95
C LEU A 28 -11.32 -20.77 -16.56
N GLY A 29 -12.03 -19.66 -16.69
CA GLY A 29 -11.54 -18.35 -16.26
C GLY A 29 -11.06 -18.43 -14.80
N ILE A 30 -9.98 -17.74 -14.50
CA ILE A 30 -9.48 -17.64 -13.13
C ILE A 30 -10.61 -17.05 -12.30
N TYR A 31 -11.01 -17.74 -11.22
CA TYR A 31 -12.04 -17.24 -10.31
C TYR A 31 -11.67 -15.83 -9.85
N GLY A 32 -12.59 -14.87 -10.05
CA GLY A 32 -12.37 -13.48 -9.71
C GLY A 32 -11.67 -12.62 -10.79
N SER A 33 -11.27 -13.18 -11.95
CA SER A 33 -10.69 -12.37 -13.03
C SER A 33 -11.63 -11.28 -13.54
N SER A 34 -12.95 -11.54 -13.54
CA SER A 34 -13.99 -10.57 -13.90
C SER A 34 -14.01 -9.34 -12.99
N PHE A 35 -13.55 -9.48 -11.73
CA PHE A 35 -13.42 -8.36 -10.81
C PHE A 35 -12.38 -7.34 -11.29
N PHE A 36 -11.28 -7.80 -11.88
CA PHE A 36 -10.21 -6.93 -12.39
C PHE A 36 -10.56 -6.30 -13.75
N ASN A 37 -11.49 -6.90 -14.51
CA ASN A 37 -11.96 -6.39 -15.79
C ASN A 37 -13.16 -5.45 -15.67
N ASN A 38 -13.59 -5.11 -14.45
CA ASN A 38 -14.73 -4.23 -14.22
C ASN A 38 -14.33 -2.74 -14.40
N PRO A 39 -14.83 -2.04 -15.44
CA PRO A 39 -14.47 -0.64 -15.71
C PRO A 39 -14.95 0.34 -14.64
N ASN A 40 -15.87 -0.08 -13.76
CA ASN A 40 -16.41 0.75 -12.68
C ASN A 40 -15.54 0.71 -11.41
N ILE A 41 -14.52 -0.14 -11.35
CA ILE A 41 -13.60 -0.20 -10.21
C ILE A 41 -12.48 0.80 -10.45
N ASN A 42 -12.47 1.85 -9.66
CA ASN A 42 -11.37 2.81 -9.67
C ASN A 42 -10.17 2.23 -8.91
N SER A 43 -9.18 1.74 -9.67
CA SER A 43 -7.92 1.22 -9.12
C SER A 43 -6.87 2.30 -8.87
N SER A 44 -7.23 3.57 -9.13
CA SER A 44 -6.31 4.69 -8.86
C SER A 44 -5.94 4.72 -7.38
N PRO A 45 -4.66 4.86 -7.04
CA PRO A 45 -4.24 5.02 -5.65
C PRO A 45 -4.98 6.20 -5.04
N GLN A 46 -5.79 5.95 -4.01
CA GLN A 46 -6.43 7.05 -3.27
C GLN A 46 -5.34 7.73 -2.43
N LEU A 47 -4.84 8.84 -2.91
CA LEU A 47 -3.79 9.62 -2.24
C LEU A 47 -4.25 10.26 -0.91
N ASN A 48 -5.58 10.33 -0.67
CA ASN A 48 -6.19 10.98 0.49
C ASN A 48 -6.86 9.98 1.44
N ILE A 49 -6.29 8.80 1.62
CA ILE A 49 -6.76 7.86 2.64
C ILE A 49 -6.23 8.33 4.00
N ALA A 50 -7.12 8.37 5.00
CA ALA A 50 -6.69 8.60 6.38
C ALA A 50 -5.65 7.55 6.79
N THR A 51 -4.55 8.01 7.37
CA THR A 51 -3.48 7.11 7.80
C THR A 51 -4.01 6.13 8.84
N PRO A 52 -3.87 4.80 8.65
CA PRO A 52 -4.28 3.82 9.64
C PRO A 52 -3.54 4.03 10.96
N SER A 53 -4.22 3.82 12.08
CA SER A 53 -3.62 3.94 13.42
C SER A 53 -2.47 2.97 13.65
N SER A 54 -2.47 1.85 12.92
CA SER A 54 -1.43 0.82 12.94
C SER A 54 -0.25 1.11 12.00
N TYR A 55 -0.28 2.25 11.28
CA TYR A 55 0.82 2.59 10.38
C TYR A 55 2.12 2.81 11.14
N GLU A 56 3.14 2.05 10.80
CA GLU A 56 4.48 2.17 11.35
C GLU A 56 5.35 3.10 10.51
N LEU A 57 5.83 4.14 11.16
CA LEU A 57 6.72 5.13 10.55
C LEU A 57 8.05 4.50 10.13
N GLY A 58 8.59 4.95 9.02
CA GLY A 58 9.86 4.45 8.52
C GLY A 58 10.64 5.49 7.71
N PRO A 59 11.89 5.14 7.35
CA PRO A 59 12.74 6.02 6.53
C PRO A 59 12.04 6.38 5.20
N GLY A 60 12.05 7.68 4.88
CA GLY A 60 11.39 8.21 3.70
C GLY A 60 9.97 8.75 3.92
N ASP A 61 9.34 8.48 5.06
CA ASP A 61 8.07 9.11 5.43
C ASP A 61 8.29 10.59 5.75
N GLU A 62 7.43 11.46 5.25
CA GLU A 62 7.45 12.89 5.52
C GLU A 62 6.38 13.23 6.55
N LEU A 63 6.79 13.89 7.63
CA LEU A 63 5.94 14.26 8.76
C LEU A 63 5.89 15.76 8.92
N ALA A 64 4.71 16.26 9.30
CA ALA A 64 4.52 17.61 9.80
C ALA A 64 4.28 17.58 11.31
N VAL A 65 4.93 18.49 12.01
CA VAL A 65 4.72 18.81 13.43
C VAL A 65 4.18 20.21 13.53
N SER A 66 2.91 20.34 13.82
CA SER A 66 2.24 21.63 14.01
C SER A 66 2.13 21.94 15.49
N ILE A 67 2.50 23.15 15.87
CA ILE A 67 2.45 23.66 17.25
C ILE A 67 1.63 24.94 17.23
N TRP A 68 0.65 25.06 18.12
CA TRP A 68 -0.23 26.25 18.21
C TRP A 68 -0.62 26.57 19.65
N GLY A 69 -1.18 27.75 19.84
CA GLY A 69 -1.59 28.29 21.13
C GLY A 69 -0.69 29.46 21.57
N ALA A 70 -0.02 29.34 22.72
CA ALA A 70 0.89 30.38 23.20
C ALA A 70 2.22 30.46 22.41
N ALA A 71 2.49 29.44 21.56
CA ALA A 71 3.57 29.42 20.57
C ALA A 71 3.01 28.89 19.25
N GLU A 72 3.49 29.40 18.12
CA GLU A 72 3.07 28.99 16.80
C GLU A 72 4.30 28.62 15.98
N ASN A 73 4.39 27.38 15.54
CA ASN A 73 5.44 26.88 14.68
C ASN A 73 4.94 25.66 13.89
N GLU A 74 5.42 25.52 12.68
CA GLU A 74 5.19 24.35 11.85
C GLU A 74 6.54 23.83 11.31
N TYR A 75 6.76 22.55 11.46
CA TYR A 75 7.98 21.87 11.00
C TYR A 75 7.58 20.71 10.09
N SER A 76 8.14 20.65 8.90
CA SER A 76 8.07 19.46 8.06
C SER A 76 9.45 18.87 7.88
N SER A 77 9.56 17.55 7.94
CA SER A 77 10.81 16.85 7.74
C SER A 77 10.58 15.40 7.34
N VAL A 78 11.55 14.84 6.62
CA VAL A 78 11.55 13.45 6.21
C VAL A 78 12.35 12.61 7.22
N ILE A 79 11.86 11.42 7.55
CA ILE A 79 12.59 10.46 8.38
C ILE A 79 13.83 10.00 7.59
N SER A 80 15.01 10.18 8.20
CA SER A 80 16.28 9.78 7.61
C SER A 80 16.39 8.26 7.46
N ARG A 81 17.38 7.78 6.71
CA ARG A 81 17.65 6.34 6.55
C ARG A 81 17.96 5.65 7.88
N GLU A 82 18.51 6.37 8.83
CA GLU A 82 18.82 5.90 10.19
C GLU A 82 17.60 5.93 11.12
N GLY A 83 16.42 6.34 10.62
CA GLY A 83 15.17 6.34 11.38
C GLY A 83 14.92 7.59 12.23
N TYR A 84 15.66 8.67 12.02
CA TYR A 84 15.52 9.91 12.78
C TYR A 84 14.72 10.96 12.03
N LEU A 85 13.77 11.61 12.70
CA LEU A 85 13.18 12.87 12.28
C LEU A 85 14.01 14.01 12.85
N LYS A 86 14.51 14.90 12.00
CA LYS A 86 15.26 16.08 12.42
C LYS A 86 14.31 17.28 12.49
N ILE A 87 14.13 17.81 13.69
CA ILE A 87 13.27 18.98 13.93
C ILE A 87 14.18 20.09 14.44
N GLU A 88 14.01 21.30 13.87
CA GLU A 88 14.76 22.48 14.31
C GLU A 88 14.52 22.73 15.80
N ARG A 89 15.54 23.17 16.53
CA ARG A 89 15.58 23.43 17.97
C ARG A 89 15.39 22.21 18.88
N ILE A 90 14.83 21.10 18.37
CA ILE A 90 14.57 19.88 19.14
C ILE A 90 15.69 18.86 18.92
N GLY A 91 16.29 18.90 17.72
CA GLY A 91 17.29 17.94 17.27
C GLY A 91 16.69 16.65 16.72
N PRO A 92 17.51 15.62 16.52
CA PRO A 92 17.06 14.35 15.97
C PRO A 92 16.24 13.54 16.97
N VAL A 93 15.11 13.00 16.54
CA VAL A 93 14.24 12.11 17.32
C VAL A 93 14.04 10.81 16.53
N TYR A 94 14.38 9.68 17.12
CA TYR A 94 14.20 8.36 16.48
C TYR A 94 12.73 7.98 16.47
N LEU A 95 12.15 7.79 15.28
CA LEU A 95 10.72 7.49 15.09
C LEU A 95 10.47 6.22 14.27
N SER A 96 11.48 5.65 13.62
CA SER A 96 11.31 4.45 12.81
C SER A 96 10.79 3.27 13.64
N GLY A 97 9.81 2.53 13.10
CA GLY A 97 9.16 1.39 13.76
C GLY A 97 8.13 1.77 14.82
N LEU A 98 7.87 3.05 15.03
CA LEU A 98 6.81 3.51 15.93
C LEU A 98 5.54 3.79 15.14
N THR A 99 4.40 3.54 15.75
CA THR A 99 3.11 4.04 15.26
C THR A 99 3.02 5.57 15.44
N ILE A 100 2.11 6.21 14.72
CA ILE A 100 1.90 7.66 14.85
C ILE A 100 1.55 8.04 16.30
N SER A 101 0.77 7.20 16.99
CA SER A 101 0.39 7.44 18.38
C SER A 101 1.59 7.39 19.33
N GLU A 102 2.47 6.41 19.18
CA GLU A 102 3.70 6.30 19.97
C GLU A 102 4.68 7.44 19.65
N ALA A 103 4.80 7.80 18.37
CA ALA A 103 5.60 8.93 17.93
C ALA A 103 5.09 10.26 18.54
N LYS A 104 3.76 10.47 18.60
CA LYS A 104 3.16 11.63 19.30
C LYS A 104 3.56 11.68 20.77
N VAL A 105 3.49 10.56 21.49
CA VAL A 105 3.89 10.51 22.90
C VAL A 105 5.37 10.85 23.06
N LYS A 106 6.22 10.27 22.23
CA LYS A 106 7.68 10.49 22.25
C LYS A 106 8.04 11.95 21.94
N LEU A 107 7.40 12.53 20.92
CA LEU A 107 7.59 13.94 20.56
C LEU A 107 7.05 14.87 21.65
N LYS A 108 5.90 14.59 22.27
CA LYS A 108 5.37 15.34 23.38
C LYS A 108 6.39 15.50 24.50
N ASN A 109 7.03 14.40 24.88
CA ASN A 109 8.05 14.38 25.93
C ASN A 109 9.31 15.19 25.57
N ARG A 110 9.64 15.28 24.27
CA ARG A 110 10.75 16.11 23.79
C ARG A 110 10.37 17.58 23.70
N LEU A 111 9.20 17.88 23.14
CA LEU A 111 8.68 19.23 22.96
C LEU A 111 8.42 19.91 24.31
N SER A 112 7.94 19.18 25.33
CA SER A 112 7.67 19.73 26.66
C SER A 112 8.92 20.27 27.37
N LYS A 113 10.11 19.86 26.95
CA LYS A 113 11.39 20.42 27.48
C LYS A 113 11.70 21.81 26.92
N ILE A 114 11.11 22.15 25.78
CA ILE A 114 11.34 23.42 25.07
C ILE A 114 10.13 24.33 25.22
N TYR A 115 8.93 23.76 25.09
CA TYR A 115 7.65 24.42 25.17
C TYR A 115 6.98 24.06 26.51
N SER A 116 7.26 24.82 27.55
CA SER A 116 6.71 24.59 28.91
C SER A 116 5.17 24.59 28.95
N GLY A 117 4.52 25.28 27.99
CA GLY A 117 3.07 25.36 27.86
C GLY A 117 2.40 24.02 27.45
N ILE A 118 3.14 23.01 26.95
CA ILE A 118 2.55 21.71 26.54
C ILE A 118 1.96 20.97 27.77
N ASN A 119 2.55 21.13 28.95
CA ASN A 119 2.10 20.48 30.18
C ASN A 119 1.49 21.50 31.17
N SER A 120 1.32 22.76 30.75
CA SER A 120 0.78 23.84 31.59
C SER A 120 -0.70 24.12 31.33
N ASN A 121 -1.42 24.53 32.34
CA ASN A 121 -2.79 25.03 32.18
C ASN A 121 -2.81 26.56 31.89
N VAL A 122 -1.68 27.23 32.09
CA VAL A 122 -1.48 28.65 31.77
C VAL A 122 -0.57 28.77 30.58
N ASN A 123 -0.90 29.59 29.60
CA ASN A 123 -0.17 29.69 28.32
C ASN A 123 -0.06 28.34 27.58
N LYS A 124 -1.21 27.69 27.41
CA LYS A 124 -1.30 26.33 26.86
C LYS A 124 -0.77 26.28 25.42
N VAL A 125 0.10 25.31 25.17
CA VAL A 125 0.64 24.98 23.85
C VAL A 125 0.09 23.62 23.45
N PHE A 126 -0.43 23.54 22.26
CA PHE A 126 -0.91 22.30 21.64
C PHE A 126 0.07 21.89 20.55
N PHE A 127 0.13 20.62 20.26
CA PHE A 127 0.86 20.13 19.10
C PHE A 127 0.12 18.98 18.46
N ASP A 128 0.33 18.80 17.17
CA ASP A 128 -0.07 17.61 16.42
C ASP A 128 1.05 17.11 15.53
N LEU A 129 0.99 15.80 15.23
CA LEU A 129 1.87 15.11 14.30
C LEU A 129 1.01 14.50 13.20
N SER A 130 1.26 14.90 11.98
CA SER A 130 0.58 14.37 10.80
C SER A 130 1.58 13.78 9.80
N LEU A 131 1.15 12.77 9.06
CA LEU A 131 1.88 12.19 7.94
C LEU A 131 1.50 12.99 6.68
N LEU A 132 2.48 13.66 6.07
CA LEU A 132 2.28 14.41 4.82
C LEU A 132 2.39 13.48 3.62
N ASN A 133 3.50 12.75 3.54
CA ASN A 133 3.75 11.82 2.46
C ASN A 133 4.28 10.50 3.01
N THR A 134 3.87 9.41 2.39
CA THR A 134 4.37 8.08 2.73
C THR A 134 5.57 7.74 1.87
N ARG A 135 6.46 6.92 2.41
CA ARG A 135 7.58 6.37 1.64
C ARG A 135 7.08 5.51 0.47
N SER A 136 7.85 5.53 -0.61
CA SER A 136 7.69 4.57 -1.69
C SER A 136 8.40 3.28 -1.36
N ILE A 137 7.77 2.16 -1.69
CA ILE A 137 8.34 0.81 -1.59
C ILE A 137 8.42 0.17 -2.97
N ILE A 138 9.38 -0.71 -3.14
CA ILE A 138 9.54 -1.50 -4.36
C ILE A 138 9.01 -2.90 -4.07
N ILE A 139 8.08 -3.36 -4.90
CA ILE A 139 7.51 -4.70 -4.82
C ILE A 139 7.74 -5.45 -6.14
N ASN A 140 7.89 -6.77 -6.04
CA ASN A 140 7.96 -7.65 -7.20
C ASN A 140 6.65 -8.43 -7.30
N ILE A 141 5.96 -8.29 -8.44
CA ILE A 141 4.75 -9.03 -8.74
C ILE A 141 5.12 -10.10 -9.77
N ALA A 142 4.91 -11.36 -9.40
CA ALA A 142 5.22 -12.52 -10.24
C ALA A 142 4.04 -13.49 -10.22
N GLY A 143 4.02 -14.39 -11.22
CA GLY A 143 2.98 -15.39 -11.40
C GLY A 143 2.05 -15.02 -12.55
N LYS A 144 0.81 -15.53 -12.50
CA LYS A 144 -0.18 -15.32 -13.55
C LYS A 144 -0.86 -13.95 -13.38
N VAL A 145 -0.16 -12.89 -13.79
CA VAL A 145 -0.66 -11.51 -13.87
C VAL A 145 -0.37 -10.97 -15.28
N THR A 146 -1.15 -10.01 -15.72
CA THR A 146 -1.04 -9.43 -17.07
C THR A 146 0.33 -8.82 -17.34
N ALA A 147 0.90 -8.12 -16.36
CA ALA A 147 2.23 -7.49 -16.47
C ALA A 147 3.08 -7.82 -15.23
N PRO A 148 3.73 -9.01 -15.18
CA PRO A 148 4.66 -9.32 -14.10
C PRO A 148 5.88 -8.41 -14.16
N GLY A 149 6.36 -7.95 -12.98
CA GLY A 149 7.50 -7.03 -12.94
C GLY A 149 7.70 -6.39 -11.57
N THR A 150 8.56 -5.38 -11.57
CA THR A 150 8.89 -4.58 -10.38
C THR A 150 8.11 -3.27 -10.42
N TYR A 151 7.42 -2.97 -9.34
CA TYR A 151 6.58 -1.78 -9.20
C TYR A 151 7.03 -0.93 -8.01
N THR A 152 7.04 0.39 -8.21
CA THR A 152 7.23 1.35 -7.13
C THR A 152 5.88 1.90 -6.72
N ILE A 153 5.48 1.64 -5.48
CA ILE A 153 4.17 2.02 -4.95
C ILE A 153 4.31 2.69 -3.58
N SER A 154 3.25 3.36 -3.14
CA SER A 154 3.17 3.89 -1.77
C SER A 154 3.12 2.76 -0.74
N SER A 155 3.74 2.95 0.42
CA SER A 155 3.69 1.99 1.53
C SER A 155 2.27 1.76 2.09
N LEU A 156 1.31 2.63 1.77
CA LEU A 156 -0.12 2.47 2.10
C LEU A 156 -0.91 1.70 1.03
N THR A 157 -0.28 1.33 -0.08
CA THR A 157 -0.97 0.60 -1.16
C THR A 157 -1.35 -0.80 -0.69
N SER A 158 -2.62 -1.18 -0.83
CA SER A 158 -3.08 -2.53 -0.53
C SER A 158 -2.52 -3.54 -1.54
N PRO A 159 -2.37 -4.83 -1.16
CA PRO A 159 -1.97 -5.88 -2.10
C PRO A 159 -2.89 -5.98 -3.32
N LEU A 160 -4.19 -5.76 -3.14
CA LEU A 160 -5.16 -5.76 -4.22
C LEU A 160 -4.87 -4.65 -5.24
N ASN A 161 -4.62 -3.42 -4.78
CA ASN A 161 -4.27 -2.30 -5.65
C ASN A 161 -2.93 -2.53 -6.37
N ALA A 162 -2.00 -3.24 -5.73
CA ALA A 162 -0.75 -3.63 -6.36
C ALA A 162 -0.98 -4.61 -7.52
N ILE A 163 -1.89 -5.60 -7.36
CA ILE A 163 -2.28 -6.52 -8.44
C ILE A 163 -3.01 -5.76 -9.57
N TYR A 164 -3.86 -4.79 -9.24
CA TYR A 164 -4.47 -3.92 -10.25
C TYR A 164 -3.44 -3.14 -11.05
N ALA A 165 -2.40 -2.62 -10.39
CA ALA A 165 -1.30 -1.93 -11.09
C ALA A 165 -0.57 -2.84 -12.08
N ALA A 166 -0.56 -4.16 -11.83
CA ALA A 166 -0.03 -5.18 -12.73
C ALA A 166 -1.04 -5.65 -13.81
N GLY A 167 -2.21 -5.02 -13.90
CA GLY A 167 -3.24 -5.33 -14.89
C GLY A 167 -4.16 -6.50 -14.51
N GLY A 168 -4.08 -7.00 -13.29
CA GLY A 168 -4.84 -8.15 -12.80
C GLY A 168 -4.25 -9.51 -13.16
N PRO A 169 -4.88 -10.59 -12.73
CA PRO A 169 -4.51 -11.98 -13.07
C PRO A 169 -4.89 -12.35 -14.50
#